data_5459319520fedaf32921828a60e68453
#
_entry.id   5459319520fedaf32921828a60e68453
#
_cell.length_a   1.000
_cell.length_b   1.000
_cell.length_c   1.000
_cell.angle_alpha   90.00
_cell.angle_beta   90.00
_cell.angle_gamma   90.00
#
_symmetry.space_group_name_H-M   'P 1'
#
loop_
_entity.id
_entity.type
_entity.pdbx_description
1 polymer ?
#
loop_
_entity_poly.entity_id
_entity_poly.type
_entity_poly.pdbx_seq_one_letter_code
_entity_poly.pdbx_strand_id
1 'polypeptide(L)'
;MKFWHKIASLFMVACLLTIQLPIAAGEGGEPEITAQAAIIVEASTGRVVWEKNADERLYPASMTKMMTGILALEQMNMRSQIVMTPAAAYTESSPIGVLPGETIRTDELLNGMLMESDNGAAVALGEAMAGSVPAFAKIMNGKAEELGMQDTHFVNPNGLTAEGHYSTARDMAKLACYAMKNPDFRKIVGQEQRTIYWTSPGSKTFKAHNTNKLLGKYEGMTGIKTGWTNAAGGCLAAGARRHGVELIVVLMKTPTPDDRFKDAEKLLDYGFDHVKMTTALSKDRTPRKVWVANGVQASAQLYPERDIEYPLINGEDKSKYSLAYDVPKVVSAPLKAGAQVGKIEVLYNGQEVEQVPLLAEGVNSGFSMGSWLVGTFSWLIRLI
;
A
#
# COMPACT_ATOMS: atom_id res chain seq x y z
N MET A 1 25.60 2.21 77.68
CA MET A 1 25.31 3.56 77.10
C MET A 1 25.58 3.57 75.61
N LYS A 2 24.64 4.09 74.86
CA LYS A 2 24.54 4.39 73.45
C LYS A 2 23.75 3.38 72.61
N PHE A 3 22.49 3.71 72.49
CA PHE A 3 21.51 3.24 71.53
C PHE A 3 21.93 3.58 70.09
N TRP A 4 21.83 2.63 69.17
CA TRP A 4 21.80 2.90 67.74
C TRP A 4 20.54 2.32 67.14
N HIS A 5 19.65 3.21 66.73
CA HIS A 5 18.41 2.88 66.00
C HIS A 5 18.76 2.49 64.55
N LYS A 6 18.34 1.30 64.15
CA LYS A 6 18.33 0.91 62.72
C LYS A 6 16.96 1.28 62.16
N ILE A 7 16.94 2.28 61.29
CA ILE A 7 15.77 2.61 60.44
C ILE A 7 15.81 1.67 59.25
N ALA A 8 14.85 0.74 59.19
CA ALA A 8 14.59 -0.09 58.02
C ALA A 8 13.72 0.70 57.04
N SER A 9 14.27 1.10 55.90
CA SER A 9 13.51 1.69 54.80
C SER A 9 12.78 0.60 54.03
N LEU A 10 11.45 0.60 54.17
CA LEU A 10 10.54 -0.25 53.41
C LEU A 10 10.34 0.34 52.04
N PHE A 11 10.98 -0.20 51.01
CA PHE A 11 10.69 0.12 49.60
C PHE A 11 9.38 -0.56 49.20
N MET A 12 8.31 0.21 49.16
CA MET A 12 7.02 -0.20 48.60
C MET A 12 7.10 -0.11 47.08
N VAL A 13 7.31 -1.22 46.38
CA VAL A 13 7.17 -1.34 44.93
C VAL A 13 5.69 -1.30 44.60
N ALA A 14 5.20 -0.13 44.16
CA ALA A 14 3.87 -0.04 43.57
C ALA A 14 3.90 -0.65 42.18
N CYS A 15 3.43 -1.87 42.02
CA CYS A 15 3.04 -2.45 40.74
C CYS A 15 1.86 -1.64 40.19
N LEU A 16 2.11 -0.72 39.28
CA LEU A 16 1.07 -0.13 38.43
C LEU A 16 0.57 -1.20 37.46
N LEU A 17 -0.48 -1.89 37.86
CA LEU A 17 -1.32 -2.68 36.95
C LEU A 17 -2.01 -1.67 36.03
N THR A 18 -1.48 -1.50 34.82
CA THR A 18 -2.22 -0.84 33.73
C THR A 18 -3.38 -1.74 33.36
N ILE A 19 -4.55 -1.45 33.90
CA ILE A 19 -5.81 -2.02 33.41
C ILE A 19 -6.00 -1.42 32.02
N GLN A 20 -5.70 -2.21 31.00
CA GLN A 20 -6.17 -1.92 29.64
C GLN A 20 -7.68 -2.11 29.66
N LEU A 21 -8.42 -1.00 29.73
CA LEU A 21 -9.85 -1.02 29.49
C LEU A 21 -10.08 -1.52 28.06
N PRO A 22 -10.97 -2.50 27.86
CA PRO A 22 -11.33 -2.91 26.52
C PRO A 22 -11.93 -1.69 25.81
N ILE A 23 -11.36 -1.35 24.63
CA ILE A 23 -11.95 -0.37 23.72
C ILE A 23 -13.35 -0.90 23.40
N ALA A 24 -14.38 -0.08 23.60
CA ALA A 24 -15.75 -0.42 23.31
C ALA A 24 -15.82 -0.88 21.83
N ALA A 25 -16.07 -2.17 21.62
CA ALA A 25 -16.40 -2.70 20.31
C ALA A 25 -17.69 -2.00 19.85
N GLY A 26 -17.69 -1.49 18.62
CA GLY A 26 -18.91 -1.02 17.97
C GLY A 26 -20.00 -2.10 18.03
N GLU A 27 -21.27 -1.74 17.92
CA GLU A 27 -22.46 -2.60 18.10
C GLU A 27 -22.57 -3.82 17.13
N GLY A 28 -21.56 -4.09 16.28
CA GLY A 28 -21.40 -5.30 15.49
C GLY A 28 -20.40 -6.23 16.14
N GLY A 29 -20.79 -7.47 16.46
CA GLY A 29 -19.89 -8.51 16.99
C GLY A 29 -18.70 -8.74 16.05
N GLU A 30 -17.60 -9.31 16.57
CA GLU A 30 -16.43 -9.66 15.74
C GLU A 30 -16.83 -10.54 14.55
N PRO A 31 -16.22 -10.31 13.35
CA PRO A 31 -16.59 -11.06 12.16
C PRO A 31 -16.20 -12.55 12.28
N GLU A 32 -17.19 -13.43 12.15
CA GLU A 32 -16.94 -14.88 12.09
C GLU A 32 -16.47 -15.29 10.70
N ILE A 33 -15.20 -15.72 10.62
CA ILE A 33 -14.54 -16.15 9.39
C ILE A 33 -13.90 -17.53 9.55
N THR A 34 -13.76 -18.21 8.41
CA THR A 34 -13.15 -19.55 8.35
C THR A 34 -11.63 -19.50 8.19
N ALA A 35 -11.07 -18.38 7.71
CA ALA A 35 -9.63 -18.21 7.55
C ALA A 35 -8.87 -18.38 8.87
N GLN A 36 -7.70 -19.04 8.81
CA GLN A 36 -6.83 -19.23 9.96
C GLN A 36 -6.19 -17.90 10.39
N ALA A 37 -5.74 -17.11 9.43
CA ALA A 37 -5.21 -15.77 9.67
C ALA A 37 -5.85 -14.76 8.72
N ALA A 38 -6.12 -13.55 9.22
CA ALA A 38 -6.70 -12.48 8.42
C ALA A 38 -6.37 -11.09 8.98
N ILE A 39 -6.45 -10.07 8.13
CA ILE A 39 -6.29 -8.67 8.51
C ILE A 39 -7.14 -7.78 7.60
N ILE A 40 -7.67 -6.70 8.17
CA ILE A 40 -8.27 -5.58 7.44
C ILE A 40 -7.40 -4.36 7.71
N VAL A 41 -6.96 -3.69 6.67
CA VAL A 41 -6.24 -2.42 6.78
C VAL A 41 -6.93 -1.33 5.95
N GLU A 42 -6.87 -0.09 6.43
CA GLU A 42 -7.19 1.07 5.61
C GLU A 42 -6.00 1.34 4.67
N ALA A 43 -6.28 1.41 3.36
CA ALA A 43 -5.25 1.28 2.33
C ALA A 43 -4.29 2.49 2.25
N SER A 44 -4.75 3.71 2.56
CA SER A 44 -3.94 4.93 2.44
C SER A 44 -2.88 5.03 3.54
N THR A 45 -3.24 4.63 4.75
CA THR A 45 -2.39 4.72 5.95
C THR A 45 -1.74 3.38 6.35
N GLY A 46 -2.26 2.26 5.85
CA GLY A 46 -1.85 0.92 6.29
C GLY A 46 -2.31 0.55 7.70
N ARG A 47 -3.17 1.38 8.33
CA ARG A 47 -3.64 1.16 9.70
C ARG A 47 -4.61 0.00 9.78
N VAL A 48 -4.44 -0.80 10.83
CA VAL A 48 -5.25 -1.99 11.08
C VAL A 48 -6.64 -1.59 11.59
N VAL A 49 -7.66 -2.15 10.96
CA VAL A 49 -9.08 -2.02 11.36
C VAL A 49 -9.47 -3.21 12.25
N TRP A 50 -9.06 -4.40 11.83
CA TRP A 50 -9.30 -5.66 12.56
C TRP A 50 -8.29 -6.71 12.11
N GLU A 51 -7.98 -7.67 12.98
CA GLU A 51 -7.06 -8.75 12.67
C GLU A 51 -7.31 -10.02 13.48
N LYS A 52 -6.93 -11.16 12.90
CA LYS A 52 -6.95 -12.50 13.51
C LYS A 52 -5.66 -13.22 13.13
N ASN A 53 -4.83 -13.60 14.10
CA ASN A 53 -3.58 -14.33 13.88
C ASN A 53 -2.70 -13.70 12.77
N ALA A 54 -2.71 -12.36 12.66
CA ALA A 54 -2.16 -11.66 11.49
C ALA A 54 -0.65 -11.86 11.31
N ASP A 55 0.07 -12.25 12.35
CA ASP A 55 1.52 -12.47 12.35
C ASP A 55 1.91 -13.96 12.24
N GLU A 56 0.93 -14.84 12.05
CA GLU A 56 1.20 -16.27 11.86
C GLU A 56 1.86 -16.50 10.48
N ARG A 57 3.02 -17.17 10.47
CA ARG A 57 3.71 -17.56 9.24
C ARG A 57 2.99 -18.70 8.54
N LEU A 58 2.48 -18.42 7.36
CA LEU A 58 1.74 -19.36 6.53
C LEU A 58 2.26 -19.31 5.08
N TYR A 59 1.90 -20.29 4.28
CA TYR A 59 2.17 -20.26 2.84
C TYR A 59 1.27 -19.21 2.17
N PRO A 60 1.81 -18.20 1.46
CA PRO A 60 1.02 -17.16 0.81
C PRO A 60 0.37 -17.63 -0.51
N ALA A 61 0.75 -18.80 -1.02
CA ALA A 61 0.38 -19.27 -2.34
C ALA A 61 0.61 -18.18 -3.42
N SER A 62 -0.25 -18.12 -4.44
CA SER A 62 -0.11 -17.15 -5.54
C SER A 62 -0.29 -15.68 -5.16
N MET A 63 -0.57 -15.33 -3.90
CA MET A 63 -0.42 -13.93 -3.46
C MET A 63 1.03 -13.44 -3.60
N THR A 64 2.01 -14.35 -3.59
CA THR A 64 3.43 -14.09 -3.93
C THR A 64 3.60 -13.29 -5.22
N LYS A 65 2.72 -13.52 -6.22
CA LYS A 65 2.76 -12.83 -7.52
C LYS A 65 2.51 -11.32 -7.43
N MET A 66 2.01 -10.81 -6.30
CA MET A 66 1.96 -9.37 -6.07
C MET A 66 3.37 -8.78 -6.00
N MET A 67 4.31 -9.47 -5.32
CA MET A 67 5.72 -9.08 -5.28
C MET A 67 6.37 -9.15 -6.66
N THR A 68 6.17 -10.25 -7.37
CA THR A 68 6.70 -10.41 -8.74
C THR A 68 6.15 -9.34 -9.68
N GLY A 69 4.86 -9.04 -9.58
CA GLY A 69 4.19 -8.06 -10.43
C GLY A 69 4.64 -6.63 -10.20
N ILE A 70 4.77 -6.22 -8.94
CA ILE A 70 5.22 -4.85 -8.64
C ILE A 70 6.70 -4.65 -9.00
N LEU A 71 7.56 -5.65 -8.77
CA LEU A 71 8.95 -5.60 -9.19
C LEU A 71 9.08 -5.53 -10.72
N ALA A 72 8.26 -6.26 -11.47
CA ALA A 72 8.25 -6.16 -12.92
C ALA A 72 7.87 -4.75 -13.40
N LEU A 73 6.83 -4.14 -12.80
CA LEU A 73 6.41 -2.78 -13.14
C LEU A 73 7.45 -1.71 -12.79
N GLU A 74 8.23 -1.91 -11.73
CA GLU A 74 9.27 -0.98 -11.29
C GLU A 74 10.58 -1.10 -12.09
N GLN A 75 10.93 -2.30 -12.55
CA GLN A 75 12.27 -2.59 -13.05
C GLN A 75 12.33 -2.95 -14.53
N MET A 76 11.20 -3.30 -15.17
CA MET A 76 11.20 -3.75 -16.55
C MET A 76 10.59 -2.74 -17.52
N ASN A 77 11.08 -2.75 -18.75
CA ASN A 77 10.36 -2.09 -19.84
C ASN A 77 9.17 -2.96 -20.27
N MET A 78 7.96 -2.47 -20.08
CA MET A 78 6.72 -3.20 -20.37
C MET A 78 6.56 -3.58 -21.86
N ARG A 79 7.28 -2.92 -22.76
CA ARG A 79 7.27 -3.23 -24.21
C ARG A 79 8.35 -4.23 -24.63
N SER A 80 9.27 -4.59 -23.75
CA SER A 80 10.29 -5.62 -24.02
C SER A 80 9.64 -6.96 -24.29
N GLN A 81 10.32 -7.76 -25.10
CA GLN A 81 9.89 -9.11 -25.45
C GLN A 81 10.62 -10.13 -24.58
N ILE A 82 9.88 -11.09 -24.08
CA ILE A 82 10.39 -12.23 -23.30
C ILE A 82 10.24 -13.47 -24.15
N VAL A 83 11.34 -14.19 -24.34
CA VAL A 83 11.35 -15.52 -24.94
C VAL A 83 11.11 -16.53 -23.82
N MET A 84 10.07 -17.34 -23.96
CA MET A 84 9.70 -18.32 -22.94
C MET A 84 10.73 -19.43 -22.84
N THR A 85 11.34 -19.59 -21.66
CA THR A 85 12.27 -20.69 -21.40
C THR A 85 11.53 -22.03 -21.20
N PRO A 86 12.17 -23.20 -21.42
CA PRO A 86 11.56 -24.48 -21.08
C PRO A 86 11.19 -24.57 -19.59
N ALA A 87 12.00 -24.03 -18.69
CA ALA A 87 11.74 -24.05 -17.25
C ALA A 87 10.45 -23.29 -16.91
N ALA A 88 10.28 -22.10 -17.47
CA ALA A 88 9.08 -21.30 -17.28
C ALA A 88 7.85 -21.95 -17.93
N ALA A 89 7.97 -22.40 -19.20
CA ALA A 89 6.86 -22.97 -19.97
C ALA A 89 6.28 -24.24 -19.34
N TYR A 90 7.12 -25.10 -18.76
CA TYR A 90 6.69 -26.35 -18.12
C TYR A 90 6.42 -26.22 -16.62
N THR A 91 6.41 -25.00 -16.08
CA THR A 91 5.97 -24.78 -14.70
C THR A 91 4.49 -25.16 -14.57
N GLU A 92 4.17 -25.97 -13.56
CA GLU A 92 2.79 -26.42 -13.31
C GLU A 92 1.82 -25.25 -13.11
N SER A 93 0.55 -25.45 -13.46
CA SER A 93 -0.51 -24.42 -13.33
C SER A 93 -0.19 -23.13 -14.09
N SER A 94 0.12 -23.27 -15.37
CA SER A 94 0.39 -22.18 -16.32
C SER A 94 -0.73 -22.11 -17.39
N PRO A 95 -1.93 -21.59 -17.03
CA PRO A 95 -3.14 -21.68 -17.86
C PRO A 95 -3.06 -20.91 -19.17
N ILE A 96 -2.24 -19.85 -19.28
CA ILE A 96 -2.11 -19.11 -20.55
C ILE A 96 -1.32 -19.89 -21.61
N GLY A 97 -0.54 -20.89 -21.21
CA GLY A 97 0.05 -21.88 -22.11
C GLY A 97 1.06 -21.32 -23.10
N VAL A 98 1.98 -20.45 -22.62
CA VAL A 98 3.11 -19.98 -23.43
C VAL A 98 4.12 -21.12 -23.57
N LEU A 99 4.42 -21.53 -24.81
CA LEU A 99 5.33 -22.65 -25.09
C LEU A 99 6.80 -22.20 -25.14
N PRO A 100 7.75 -23.14 -24.96
CA PRO A 100 9.18 -22.84 -25.08
C PRO A 100 9.51 -22.20 -26.43
N GLY A 101 10.29 -21.12 -26.42
CA GLY A 101 10.69 -20.38 -27.62
C GLY A 101 9.63 -19.41 -28.17
N GLU A 102 8.38 -19.47 -27.70
CA GLU A 102 7.41 -18.43 -28.02
C GLU A 102 7.82 -17.10 -27.38
N THR A 103 7.46 -16.01 -28.03
CA THR A 103 7.79 -14.65 -27.59
C THR A 103 6.53 -13.87 -27.25
N ILE A 104 6.55 -13.24 -26.08
CA ILE A 104 5.44 -12.44 -25.57
C ILE A 104 5.96 -11.16 -24.94
N ARG A 105 5.22 -10.06 -25.01
CA ARG A 105 5.61 -8.80 -24.38
C ARG A 105 5.50 -8.89 -22.86
N THR A 106 6.36 -8.14 -22.18
CA THR A 106 6.38 -8.07 -20.70
C THR A 106 5.00 -7.70 -20.12
N ASP A 107 4.32 -6.68 -20.67
CA ASP A 107 2.99 -6.27 -20.19
C ASP A 107 1.92 -7.35 -20.42
N GLU A 108 1.96 -8.06 -21.54
CA GLU A 108 1.01 -9.15 -21.81
C GLU A 108 1.23 -10.32 -20.84
N LEU A 109 2.50 -10.70 -20.62
CA LEU A 109 2.86 -11.76 -19.69
C LEU A 109 2.48 -11.40 -18.23
N LEU A 110 2.71 -10.13 -17.84
CA LEU A 110 2.33 -9.61 -16.54
C LEU A 110 0.82 -9.66 -16.30
N ASN A 111 0.01 -9.29 -17.31
CA ASN A 111 -1.44 -9.43 -17.24
C ASN A 111 -1.87 -10.88 -17.04
N GLY A 112 -1.30 -11.82 -17.80
CA GLY A 112 -1.56 -13.26 -17.64
C GLY A 112 -1.20 -13.77 -16.24
N MET A 113 -0.04 -13.36 -15.72
CA MET A 113 0.39 -13.72 -14.38
C MET A 113 -0.56 -13.22 -13.29
N LEU A 114 -0.97 -11.96 -13.34
CA LEU A 114 -1.78 -11.38 -12.28
C LEU A 114 -3.25 -11.79 -12.38
N MET A 115 -3.82 -11.89 -13.57
CA MET A 115 -5.23 -12.20 -13.78
C MET A 115 -5.53 -13.70 -13.66
N GLU A 116 -4.83 -14.52 -14.45
CA GLU A 116 -5.02 -16.00 -14.48
C GLU A 116 -4.17 -16.73 -13.43
N SER A 117 -3.32 -16.00 -12.74
CA SER A 117 -2.39 -16.60 -11.77
C SER A 117 -1.35 -17.54 -12.40
N ASP A 118 -0.93 -17.29 -13.63
CA ASP A 118 -0.02 -18.14 -14.40
C ASP A 118 1.35 -18.26 -13.73
N ASN A 119 1.78 -19.49 -13.43
CA ASN A 119 3.03 -19.74 -12.74
C ASN A 119 4.25 -19.62 -13.67
N GLY A 120 4.10 -20.06 -14.91
CA GLY A 120 5.14 -19.97 -15.93
C GLY A 120 5.47 -18.52 -16.26
N ALA A 121 4.45 -17.67 -16.36
CA ALA A 121 4.62 -16.24 -16.53
C ALA A 121 5.42 -15.60 -15.37
N ALA A 122 5.15 -16.02 -14.13
CA ALA A 122 5.91 -15.53 -12.98
C ALA A 122 7.38 -15.96 -13.04
N VAL A 123 7.66 -17.22 -13.43
CA VAL A 123 9.04 -17.70 -13.61
C VAL A 123 9.74 -16.93 -14.71
N ALA A 124 9.11 -16.78 -15.88
CA ALA A 124 9.70 -16.06 -17.00
C ALA A 124 10.02 -14.60 -16.69
N LEU A 125 9.13 -13.90 -15.97
CA LEU A 125 9.39 -12.53 -15.50
C LEU A 125 10.57 -12.49 -14.53
N GLY A 126 10.63 -13.42 -13.57
CA GLY A 126 11.75 -13.51 -12.62
C GLY A 126 13.08 -13.82 -13.29
N GLU A 127 13.10 -14.78 -14.25
CA GLU A 127 14.30 -15.10 -15.04
C GLU A 127 14.75 -13.91 -15.90
N ALA A 128 13.81 -13.19 -16.52
CA ALA A 128 14.11 -12.00 -17.32
C ALA A 128 14.69 -10.85 -16.50
N MET A 129 14.28 -10.69 -15.23
CA MET A 129 14.81 -9.66 -14.33
C MET A 129 16.16 -10.02 -13.74
N ALA A 130 16.41 -11.28 -13.40
CA ALA A 130 17.56 -11.66 -12.57
C ALA A 130 18.39 -12.82 -13.14
N GLY A 131 18.05 -13.37 -14.30
CA GLY A 131 18.73 -14.48 -14.94
C GLY A 131 18.41 -15.86 -14.35
N SER A 132 17.84 -15.94 -13.14
CA SER A 132 17.41 -17.21 -12.54
C SER A 132 16.41 -16.99 -11.39
N VAL A 133 15.61 -18.02 -11.07
CA VAL A 133 14.67 -18.02 -9.95
C VAL A 133 15.38 -17.73 -8.61
N PRO A 134 16.49 -18.36 -8.24
CA PRO A 134 17.17 -18.05 -7.00
C PRO A 134 17.72 -16.61 -6.90
N ALA A 135 18.20 -16.06 -8.03
CA ALA A 135 18.65 -14.67 -8.06
C ALA A 135 17.48 -13.71 -7.91
N PHE A 136 16.35 -14.00 -8.54
CA PHE A 136 15.13 -13.20 -8.39
C PHE A 136 14.55 -13.27 -6.96
N ALA A 137 14.58 -14.44 -6.32
CA ALA A 137 14.15 -14.59 -4.93
C ALA A 137 14.94 -13.65 -3.98
N LYS A 138 16.22 -13.40 -4.23
CA LYS A 138 17.01 -12.41 -3.47
C LYS A 138 16.47 -10.99 -3.66
N ILE A 139 16.07 -10.61 -4.88
CA ILE A 139 15.46 -9.31 -5.17
C ILE A 139 14.12 -9.19 -4.44
N MET A 140 13.29 -10.24 -4.49
CA MET A 140 12.00 -10.28 -3.77
C MET A 140 12.18 -10.09 -2.27
N ASN A 141 13.16 -10.76 -1.66
CA ASN A 141 13.44 -10.64 -0.22
C ASN A 141 14.02 -9.28 0.15
N GLY A 142 14.86 -8.68 -0.71
CA GLY A 142 15.33 -7.30 -0.52
C GLY A 142 14.18 -6.29 -0.54
N LYS A 143 13.21 -6.44 -1.46
CA LYS A 143 12.00 -5.61 -1.47
C LYS A 143 11.11 -5.88 -0.25
N ALA A 144 11.00 -7.11 0.21
CA ALA A 144 10.25 -7.44 1.43
C ALA A 144 10.86 -6.73 2.66
N GLU A 145 12.18 -6.72 2.78
CA GLU A 145 12.90 -5.99 3.84
C GLU A 145 12.64 -4.47 3.74
N GLU A 146 12.74 -3.89 2.53
CA GLU A 146 12.43 -2.48 2.27
C GLU A 146 11.00 -2.11 2.72
N LEU A 147 10.03 -3.00 2.50
CA LEU A 147 8.63 -2.82 2.90
C LEU A 147 8.35 -3.15 4.38
N GLY A 148 9.37 -3.55 5.15
CA GLY A 148 9.22 -3.94 6.54
C GLY A 148 8.43 -5.24 6.73
N MET A 149 8.50 -6.18 5.76
CA MET A 149 7.87 -7.50 5.82
C MET A 149 8.78 -8.48 6.58
N GLN A 150 8.87 -8.34 7.90
CA GLN A 150 9.86 -9.01 8.73
C GLN A 150 9.63 -10.52 8.90
N ASP A 151 8.39 -10.97 8.69
CA ASP A 151 7.99 -12.37 8.79
C ASP A 151 7.68 -12.99 7.42
N THR A 152 8.46 -12.58 6.40
CA THR A 152 8.28 -13.03 5.02
C THR A 152 9.60 -13.51 4.44
N HIS A 153 9.56 -14.65 3.73
CA HIS A 153 10.66 -15.13 2.94
C HIS A 153 10.15 -15.80 1.66
N PHE A 154 10.60 -15.30 0.52
CA PHE A 154 10.27 -15.81 -0.80
C PHE A 154 11.41 -16.68 -1.34
N VAL A 155 11.07 -17.86 -1.91
CA VAL A 155 12.03 -18.75 -2.58
C VAL A 155 11.71 -18.94 -4.06
N ASN A 156 10.51 -18.54 -4.50
CA ASN A 156 10.08 -18.59 -5.91
C ASN A 156 9.15 -17.41 -6.25
N PRO A 157 8.99 -17.08 -7.56
CA PRO A 157 8.20 -15.92 -8.00
C PRO A 157 6.69 -16.18 -8.06
N ASN A 158 6.25 -17.44 -7.98
CA ASN A 158 4.87 -17.85 -8.29
C ASN A 158 4.04 -18.25 -7.05
N GLY A 159 4.70 -18.60 -5.93
CA GLY A 159 4.04 -19.02 -4.70
C GLY A 159 3.68 -20.50 -4.63
N LEU A 160 4.26 -21.35 -5.48
CA LEU A 160 4.22 -22.79 -5.29
C LEU A 160 4.85 -23.16 -3.95
N THR A 161 4.25 -24.14 -3.28
CA THR A 161 4.70 -24.59 -1.96
C THR A 161 6.15 -25.06 -2.00
N ALA A 162 7.00 -24.45 -1.20
CA ALA A 162 8.40 -24.81 -1.06
C ALA A 162 8.87 -24.59 0.37
N GLU A 163 9.82 -25.38 0.83
CA GLU A 163 10.45 -25.17 2.13
C GLU A 163 11.06 -23.76 2.22
N GLY A 164 10.83 -23.08 3.33
CA GLY A 164 11.30 -21.71 3.52
C GLY A 164 10.47 -20.63 2.81
N HIS A 165 9.41 -20.97 2.07
CA HIS A 165 8.52 -19.99 1.44
C HIS A 165 7.35 -19.66 2.37
N TYR A 166 7.35 -18.52 3.04
CA TYR A 166 6.31 -18.13 3.98
C TYR A 166 6.08 -16.61 4.00
N SER A 167 4.94 -16.21 4.51
CA SER A 167 4.58 -14.83 4.82
C SER A 167 3.51 -14.80 5.92
N THR A 168 3.05 -13.61 6.28
CA THR A 168 1.96 -13.39 7.23
C THR A 168 0.86 -12.57 6.58
N ALA A 169 -0.35 -12.56 7.15
CA ALA A 169 -1.42 -11.71 6.67
C ALA A 169 -1.05 -10.23 6.75
N ARG A 170 -0.35 -9.81 7.82
CA ARG A 170 0.14 -8.45 8.00
C ARG A 170 1.15 -8.04 6.92
N ASP A 171 2.13 -8.88 6.64
CA ASP A 171 3.16 -8.56 5.65
C ASP A 171 2.57 -8.54 4.23
N MET A 172 1.66 -9.48 3.93
CA MET A 172 0.94 -9.46 2.65
C MET A 172 0.03 -8.24 2.51
N ALA A 173 -0.52 -7.69 3.60
CA ALA A 173 -1.26 -6.43 3.57
C ALA A 173 -0.35 -5.23 3.29
N LYS A 174 0.86 -5.18 3.87
CA LYS A 174 1.87 -4.15 3.53
C LYS A 174 2.20 -4.18 2.04
N LEU A 175 2.47 -5.38 1.50
CA LEU A 175 2.74 -5.56 0.07
C LEU A 175 1.55 -5.13 -0.79
N ALA A 176 0.33 -5.50 -0.42
CA ALA A 176 -0.88 -5.14 -1.15
C ALA A 176 -1.09 -3.61 -1.14
N CYS A 177 -0.96 -2.94 0.02
CA CYS A 177 -1.02 -1.48 0.11
C CYS A 177 0.03 -0.80 -0.78
N TYR A 178 1.25 -1.31 -0.78
CA TYR A 178 2.33 -0.77 -1.63
C TYR A 178 2.01 -0.95 -3.11
N ALA A 179 1.67 -2.17 -3.54
CA ALA A 179 1.39 -2.48 -4.93
C ALA A 179 0.19 -1.70 -5.47
N MET A 180 -0.85 -1.52 -4.66
CA MET A 180 -2.06 -0.77 -5.03
C MET A 180 -1.84 0.74 -5.15
N LYS A 181 -0.71 1.30 -4.71
CA LYS A 181 -0.32 2.70 -5.01
C LYS A 181 0.15 2.86 -6.46
N ASN A 182 0.62 1.78 -7.11
CA ASN A 182 1.02 1.80 -8.51
C ASN A 182 -0.23 1.75 -9.41
N PRO A 183 -0.46 2.76 -10.29
CA PRO A 183 -1.67 2.83 -11.11
C PRO A 183 -1.77 1.71 -12.16
N ASP A 184 -0.64 1.23 -12.69
CA ASP A 184 -0.63 0.13 -13.66
C ASP A 184 -0.93 -1.20 -12.99
N PHE A 185 -0.39 -1.45 -11.78
CA PHE A 185 -0.73 -2.62 -10.99
C PHE A 185 -2.24 -2.64 -10.69
N ARG A 186 -2.76 -1.54 -10.15
CA ARG A 186 -4.19 -1.37 -9.86
C ARG A 186 -5.06 -1.62 -11.09
N LYS A 187 -4.67 -1.08 -12.24
CA LYS A 187 -5.38 -1.28 -13.51
C LYS A 187 -5.43 -2.76 -13.90
N ILE A 188 -4.31 -3.50 -13.77
CA ILE A 188 -4.26 -4.92 -14.15
C ILE A 188 -5.15 -5.76 -13.23
N VAL A 189 -4.99 -5.62 -11.91
CA VAL A 189 -5.71 -6.48 -10.95
C VAL A 189 -7.21 -6.16 -10.83
N GLY A 190 -7.63 -4.99 -11.26
CA GLY A 190 -9.03 -4.56 -11.31
C GLY A 190 -9.78 -4.97 -12.58
N GLN A 191 -9.13 -5.56 -13.58
CA GLN A 191 -9.79 -6.03 -14.80
C GLN A 191 -10.48 -7.37 -14.57
N GLU A 192 -11.72 -7.53 -15.05
CA GLU A 192 -12.44 -8.82 -15.04
C GLU A 192 -11.94 -9.75 -16.13
N GLN A 193 -11.65 -9.21 -17.31
CA GLN A 193 -11.18 -9.98 -18.49
C GLN A 193 -10.31 -9.13 -19.40
N ARG A 194 -9.37 -9.80 -20.11
CA ARG A 194 -8.52 -9.18 -21.10
C ARG A 194 -8.08 -10.21 -22.15
N THR A 195 -7.88 -9.80 -23.40
CA THR A 195 -7.18 -10.63 -24.40
C THR A 195 -5.69 -10.37 -24.30
N ILE A 196 -4.91 -11.43 -24.19
CA ILE A 196 -3.44 -11.46 -24.17
C ILE A 196 -2.97 -11.85 -25.56
N TYR A 197 -1.93 -11.17 -26.07
CA TYR A 197 -1.41 -11.33 -27.42
C TYR A 197 0.05 -11.80 -27.39
N TRP A 198 0.38 -12.77 -28.22
CA TRP A 198 1.76 -13.19 -28.45
C TRP A 198 2.43 -12.30 -29.50
N THR A 199 3.73 -12.12 -29.37
CA THR A 199 4.53 -11.51 -30.43
C THR A 199 4.91 -12.58 -31.46
N SER A 200 5.25 -13.79 -31.02
CA SER A 200 5.50 -14.94 -31.87
C SER A 200 5.00 -16.24 -31.21
N PRO A 201 4.13 -16.99 -31.86
CA PRO A 201 3.47 -16.67 -33.14
C PRO A 201 2.42 -15.57 -33.00
N GLY A 202 2.43 -14.58 -33.88
CA GLY A 202 1.57 -13.37 -33.77
C GLY A 202 0.07 -13.61 -33.95
N SER A 203 -0.34 -14.81 -34.35
CA SER A 203 -1.75 -15.22 -34.44
C SER A 203 -2.30 -15.78 -33.12
N LYS A 204 -1.43 -16.07 -32.13
CA LYS A 204 -1.84 -16.68 -30.87
C LYS A 204 -2.36 -15.62 -29.91
N THR A 205 -3.52 -15.90 -29.33
CA THR A 205 -4.15 -15.05 -28.31
C THR A 205 -4.75 -15.93 -27.22
N PHE A 206 -4.95 -15.35 -26.03
CA PHE A 206 -5.62 -16.00 -24.92
C PHE A 206 -6.56 -15.03 -24.24
N LYS A 207 -7.80 -15.43 -23.97
CA LYS A 207 -8.76 -14.61 -23.23
C LYS A 207 -8.61 -14.88 -21.74
N ALA A 208 -7.88 -14.01 -21.06
CA ALA A 208 -7.68 -14.09 -19.62
C ALA A 208 -8.91 -13.63 -18.85
N HIS A 209 -9.22 -14.34 -17.78
CA HIS A 209 -10.26 -14.00 -16.81
C HIS A 209 -9.64 -13.85 -15.43
N ASN A 210 -10.03 -12.82 -14.70
CA ASN A 210 -9.49 -12.63 -13.35
C ASN A 210 -10.04 -13.71 -12.41
N THR A 211 -9.15 -14.31 -11.65
CA THR A 211 -9.49 -15.35 -10.66
C THR A 211 -10.22 -14.80 -9.43
N ASN A 212 -10.25 -13.47 -9.24
CA ASN A 212 -11.02 -12.83 -8.18
C ASN A 212 -12.51 -12.75 -8.56
N LYS A 213 -13.30 -13.68 -8.04
CA LYS A 213 -14.75 -13.79 -8.33
C LYS A 213 -15.59 -12.63 -7.78
N LEU A 214 -15.02 -11.74 -6.97
CA LEU A 214 -15.71 -10.57 -6.40
C LEU A 214 -15.71 -9.37 -7.34
N LEU A 215 -14.82 -9.33 -8.35
CA LEU A 215 -14.83 -8.29 -9.38
C LEU A 215 -16.18 -8.26 -10.11
N GLY A 216 -16.75 -7.07 -10.28
CA GLY A 216 -18.05 -6.87 -10.89
C GLY A 216 -19.25 -7.35 -10.04
N LYS A 217 -19.02 -7.95 -8.85
CA LYS A 217 -20.09 -8.47 -7.98
C LYS A 217 -20.15 -7.78 -6.64
N TYR A 218 -19.00 -7.57 -5.97
CA TYR A 218 -18.94 -6.84 -4.71
C TYR A 218 -18.75 -5.35 -5.00
N GLU A 219 -19.60 -4.51 -4.41
CA GLU A 219 -19.56 -3.06 -4.66
C GLU A 219 -18.21 -2.45 -4.30
N GLY A 220 -17.64 -1.73 -5.25
CA GLY A 220 -16.36 -1.05 -5.07
C GLY A 220 -15.12 -1.94 -5.14
N MET A 221 -15.24 -3.23 -5.52
CA MET A 221 -14.09 -4.15 -5.63
C MET A 221 -13.03 -3.61 -6.59
N THR A 222 -11.78 -3.53 -6.13
CA THR A 222 -10.62 -3.00 -6.88
C THR A 222 -9.56 -4.05 -7.24
N GLY A 223 -9.71 -5.29 -6.77
CA GLY A 223 -8.77 -6.40 -7.01
C GLY A 223 -8.65 -7.28 -5.78
N ILE A 224 -7.56 -7.99 -5.47
CA ILE A 224 -6.18 -7.81 -5.91
C ILE A 224 -5.63 -9.15 -6.44
N LYS A 225 -5.47 -10.18 -5.54
CA LYS A 225 -4.86 -11.46 -5.94
C LYS A 225 -5.37 -12.63 -5.10
N THR A 226 -5.77 -13.70 -5.79
CA THR A 226 -6.12 -15.00 -5.20
C THR A 226 -4.90 -15.90 -5.08
N GLY A 227 -4.94 -16.86 -4.16
CA GLY A 227 -3.95 -17.93 -4.02
C GLY A 227 -4.60 -19.24 -3.57
N TRP A 228 -4.03 -20.35 -4.00
CA TRP A 228 -4.39 -21.69 -3.55
C TRP A 228 -3.23 -22.67 -3.77
N THR A 229 -2.89 -23.43 -2.78
CA THR A 229 -2.20 -24.73 -2.88
C THR A 229 -2.77 -25.65 -1.81
N ASN A 230 -2.57 -26.96 -1.91
CA ASN A 230 -3.05 -27.89 -0.89
C ASN A 230 -2.49 -27.57 0.50
N ALA A 231 -1.25 -27.10 0.59
CA ALA A 231 -0.61 -26.74 1.86
C ALA A 231 -1.05 -25.36 2.38
N ALA A 232 -1.29 -24.39 1.48
CA ALA A 232 -1.67 -23.04 1.85
C ALA A 232 -3.15 -22.90 2.18
N GLY A 233 -4.03 -23.78 1.65
CA GLY A 233 -5.47 -23.52 1.68
C GLY A 233 -5.84 -22.31 0.80
N GLY A 234 -7.03 -21.77 0.99
CA GLY A 234 -7.46 -20.57 0.27
C GLY A 234 -6.79 -19.31 0.83
N CYS A 235 -6.22 -18.52 -0.07
CA CYS A 235 -5.61 -17.23 0.21
C CYS A 235 -6.20 -16.14 -0.71
N LEU A 236 -6.37 -14.93 -0.19
CA LEU A 236 -6.90 -13.80 -0.95
C LEU A 236 -6.37 -12.48 -0.36
N ALA A 237 -5.82 -11.63 -1.22
CA ALA A 237 -5.74 -10.20 -0.97
C ALA A 237 -6.87 -9.55 -1.80
N ALA A 238 -7.81 -8.88 -1.14
CA ALA A 238 -8.93 -8.19 -1.77
C ALA A 238 -8.92 -6.72 -1.39
N GLY A 239 -9.17 -5.83 -2.37
CA GLY A 239 -9.31 -4.41 -2.15
C GLY A 239 -10.71 -3.94 -2.56
N ALA A 240 -11.32 -3.05 -1.80
CA ALA A 240 -12.57 -2.41 -2.18
C ALA A 240 -12.59 -0.94 -1.74
N ARG A 241 -13.29 -0.09 -2.51
CA ARG A 241 -13.42 1.34 -2.22
C ARG A 241 -14.86 1.79 -2.23
N ARG A 242 -15.32 2.40 -1.12
CA ARG A 242 -16.65 3.00 -0.97
C ARG A 242 -16.54 4.34 -0.24
N HIS A 243 -17.24 5.35 -0.68
CA HIS A 243 -17.35 6.66 0.01
C HIS A 243 -15.99 7.28 0.44
N GLY A 244 -14.98 7.16 -0.41
CA GLY A 244 -13.62 7.65 -0.11
C GLY A 244 -12.76 6.72 0.72
N VAL A 245 -13.33 5.77 1.46
CA VAL A 245 -12.60 4.72 2.19
C VAL A 245 -12.14 3.66 1.20
N GLU A 246 -10.86 3.28 1.26
CA GLU A 246 -10.36 2.09 0.58
C GLU A 246 -9.80 1.11 1.62
N LEU A 247 -10.31 -0.12 1.58
CA LEU A 247 -9.89 -1.20 2.46
C LEU A 247 -9.16 -2.28 1.70
N ILE A 248 -8.16 -2.86 2.35
CA ILE A 248 -7.51 -4.08 1.90
C ILE A 248 -7.70 -5.15 2.96
N VAL A 249 -8.20 -6.31 2.53
CA VAL A 249 -8.36 -7.52 3.33
C VAL A 249 -7.37 -8.55 2.85
N VAL A 250 -6.64 -9.17 3.75
CA VAL A 250 -5.81 -10.35 3.46
C VAL A 250 -6.32 -11.52 4.28
N LEU A 251 -6.57 -12.63 3.59
CA LEU A 251 -7.03 -13.91 4.15
C LEU A 251 -6.02 -15.00 3.82
N MET A 252 -5.67 -15.80 4.80
CA MET A 252 -4.75 -16.92 4.64
C MET A 252 -5.35 -18.20 5.24
N LYS A 253 -5.23 -19.29 4.49
CA LYS A 253 -5.59 -20.64 4.90
C LYS A 253 -7.07 -20.81 5.25
N THR A 254 -7.97 -20.44 4.30
CA THR A 254 -9.37 -20.88 4.36
C THR A 254 -9.48 -22.36 3.97
N PRO A 255 -10.47 -23.10 4.53
CA PRO A 255 -10.64 -24.53 4.27
C PRO A 255 -10.84 -24.88 2.79
N THR A 256 -11.61 -24.06 2.08
CA THR A 256 -11.87 -24.24 0.65
C THR A 256 -11.52 -23.00 -0.16
N PRO A 257 -11.30 -23.15 -1.49
CA PRO A 257 -11.05 -22.01 -2.36
C PRO A 257 -12.15 -20.95 -2.37
N ASP A 258 -13.41 -21.34 -2.16
CA ASP A 258 -14.54 -20.41 -2.23
C ASP A 258 -14.82 -19.71 -0.90
N ASP A 259 -14.42 -20.28 0.23
CA ASP A 259 -14.62 -19.65 1.55
C ASP A 259 -13.88 -18.32 1.67
N ARG A 260 -12.70 -18.17 1.00
CA ARG A 260 -11.97 -16.89 0.99
C ARG A 260 -12.79 -15.71 0.45
N PHE A 261 -13.73 -15.96 -0.48
CA PHE A 261 -14.58 -14.89 -1.03
C PHE A 261 -15.67 -14.49 -0.03
N LYS A 262 -16.32 -15.47 0.60
CA LYS A 262 -17.33 -15.22 1.65
C LYS A 262 -16.74 -14.49 2.85
N ASP A 263 -15.56 -14.93 3.29
CA ASP A 263 -14.85 -14.28 4.39
C ASP A 263 -14.42 -12.85 4.02
N ALA A 264 -13.98 -12.63 2.76
CA ALA A 264 -13.61 -11.30 2.30
C ALA A 264 -14.80 -10.33 2.27
N GLU A 265 -15.98 -10.77 1.80
CA GLU A 265 -17.19 -9.96 1.83
C GLU A 265 -17.54 -9.53 3.26
N LYS A 266 -17.58 -10.48 4.21
CA LYS A 266 -17.83 -10.19 5.62
C LYS A 266 -16.84 -9.20 6.23
N LEU A 267 -15.54 -9.39 5.93
CA LEU A 267 -14.50 -8.50 6.47
C LEU A 267 -14.54 -7.12 5.85
N LEU A 268 -14.83 -7.01 4.54
CA LEU A 268 -14.99 -5.71 3.89
C LEU A 268 -16.20 -4.96 4.42
N ASP A 269 -17.35 -5.62 4.58
CA ASP A 269 -18.54 -5.01 5.15
C ASP A 269 -18.26 -4.53 6.58
N TYR A 270 -17.67 -5.40 7.44
CA TYR A 270 -17.23 -5.01 8.78
C TYR A 270 -16.30 -3.79 8.74
N GLY A 271 -15.32 -3.79 7.85
CA GLY A 271 -14.36 -2.69 7.74
C GLY A 271 -15.02 -1.37 7.32
N PHE A 272 -15.96 -1.38 6.37
CA PHE A 272 -16.68 -0.17 5.96
C PHE A 272 -17.58 0.38 7.06
N ASP A 273 -18.13 -0.46 7.93
CA ASP A 273 -18.89 -0.01 9.09
C ASP A 273 -17.99 0.62 10.18
N HIS A 274 -16.69 0.29 10.21
CA HIS A 274 -15.74 0.71 11.24
C HIS A 274 -14.75 1.78 10.80
N VAL A 275 -14.79 2.23 9.53
CA VAL A 275 -13.90 3.29 9.01
C VAL A 275 -14.72 4.42 8.42
N LYS A 276 -14.43 5.64 8.87
CA LYS A 276 -15.08 6.86 8.37
C LYS A 276 -14.03 7.87 7.95
N MET A 277 -14.09 8.34 6.68
CA MET A 277 -13.25 9.45 6.24
C MET A 277 -13.71 10.77 6.83
N THR A 278 -12.76 11.60 7.21
CA THR A 278 -13.00 12.94 7.78
C THR A 278 -12.08 13.93 7.08
N THR A 279 -12.64 15.04 6.57
CA THR A 279 -11.88 16.11 5.95
C THR A 279 -11.25 16.99 7.04
N ALA A 280 -9.90 17.05 7.05
CA ALA A 280 -9.13 17.92 7.91
C ALA A 280 -8.99 19.34 7.33
N LEU A 281 -8.75 19.41 6.02
CA LEU A 281 -8.55 20.67 5.30
C LEU A 281 -9.01 20.53 3.84
N SER A 282 -9.90 21.41 3.40
CA SER A 282 -10.30 21.47 2.00
C SER A 282 -9.22 22.16 1.15
N LYS A 283 -9.06 21.70 -0.09
CA LYS A 283 -8.17 22.31 -1.09
C LYS A 283 -8.50 23.77 -1.40
N ASP A 284 -9.73 24.21 -1.15
CA ASP A 284 -10.16 25.59 -1.38
C ASP A 284 -9.75 26.53 -0.22
N ARG A 285 -9.13 25.99 0.83
CA ARG A 285 -8.61 26.79 1.94
C ARG A 285 -7.17 27.21 1.69
N THR A 286 -6.83 28.41 2.09
CA THR A 286 -5.47 28.98 2.05
C THR A 286 -4.90 29.10 3.47
N PRO A 287 -4.46 27.98 4.08
CA PRO A 287 -4.09 27.93 5.50
C PRO A 287 -2.80 28.69 5.82
N ARG A 288 -1.99 28.97 4.80
CA ARG A 288 -0.68 29.60 4.93
C ARG A 288 -0.43 30.59 3.79
N LYS A 289 0.52 31.47 4.02
CA LYS A 289 1.12 32.35 3.01
C LYS A 289 2.64 32.26 3.09
N VAL A 290 3.31 32.53 1.98
CA VAL A 290 4.77 32.65 1.88
C VAL A 290 5.12 34.09 1.49
N TRP A 291 6.21 34.62 2.03
CA TRP A 291 6.72 35.93 1.61
C TRP A 291 7.42 35.83 0.26
N VAL A 292 7.18 36.80 -0.60
CA VAL A 292 7.73 36.84 -1.98
C VAL A 292 8.63 38.06 -2.14
N ALA A 293 9.92 37.81 -2.41
CA ALA A 293 10.88 38.83 -2.79
C ALA A 293 10.82 39.09 -4.30
N ASN A 294 11.11 40.32 -4.71
CA ASN A 294 11.20 40.75 -6.12
C ASN A 294 9.93 40.54 -6.95
N GLY A 295 8.76 40.51 -6.32
CA GLY A 295 7.48 40.33 -6.96
C GLY A 295 6.61 41.58 -6.97
N VAL A 296 5.57 41.59 -7.81
CA VAL A 296 4.54 42.63 -7.83
C VAL A 296 3.69 42.62 -6.56
N GLN A 297 3.79 41.53 -5.78
CA GLN A 297 3.16 41.33 -4.47
C GLN A 297 4.19 40.81 -3.47
N ALA A 298 4.06 41.19 -2.19
CA ALA A 298 4.97 40.77 -1.13
C ALA A 298 4.69 39.37 -0.54
N SER A 299 3.58 38.76 -0.90
CA SER A 299 3.22 37.40 -0.44
C SER A 299 2.35 36.68 -1.46
N ALA A 300 2.36 35.35 -1.42
CA ALA A 300 1.47 34.47 -2.12
C ALA A 300 0.70 33.59 -1.14
N GLN A 301 -0.58 33.33 -1.40
CA GLN A 301 -1.36 32.36 -0.66
C GLN A 301 -0.95 30.95 -1.09
N LEU A 302 -0.99 30.04 -0.13
CA LEU A 302 -0.72 28.60 -0.35
C LEU A 302 -1.98 27.80 -0.10
N TYR A 303 -2.24 26.85 -0.97
CA TYR A 303 -3.38 25.93 -0.88
C TYR A 303 -2.92 24.49 -1.07
N PRO A 304 -3.56 23.50 -0.44
CA PRO A 304 -3.21 22.11 -0.64
C PRO A 304 -3.59 21.64 -2.05
N GLU A 305 -2.80 20.75 -2.64
CA GLU A 305 -3.06 20.18 -3.99
C GLU A 305 -4.41 19.48 -4.08
N ARG A 306 -4.88 18.90 -2.98
CA ARG A 306 -6.16 18.20 -2.84
C ARG A 306 -6.72 18.36 -1.45
N ASP A 307 -7.96 17.95 -1.24
CA ASP A 307 -8.52 17.83 0.10
C ASP A 307 -7.64 16.88 0.93
N ILE A 308 -7.42 17.25 2.18
CA ILE A 308 -6.72 16.43 3.16
C ILE A 308 -7.78 15.71 3.97
N GLU A 309 -7.82 14.40 3.78
CA GLU A 309 -8.74 13.51 4.46
C GLU A 309 -7.96 12.45 5.22
N TYR A 310 -8.51 11.99 6.33
CA TYR A 310 -7.93 10.91 7.11
C TYR A 310 -9.01 9.96 7.62
N PRO A 311 -8.68 8.66 7.77
CA PRO A 311 -9.62 7.67 8.28
C PRO A 311 -9.70 7.74 9.82
N LEU A 312 -10.92 7.76 10.35
CA LEU A 312 -11.22 7.47 11.75
C LEU A 312 -11.62 6.00 11.85
N ILE A 313 -10.85 5.21 12.57
CA ILE A 313 -11.01 3.75 12.70
C ILE A 313 -11.62 3.43 14.06
N ASN A 314 -12.62 2.56 14.08
CA ASN A 314 -13.27 2.08 15.33
C ASN A 314 -13.75 3.22 16.25
N GLY A 315 -14.28 4.30 15.66
CA GLY A 315 -14.82 5.43 16.41
C GLY A 315 -13.78 6.28 17.15
N GLU A 316 -12.51 6.22 16.75
CA GLU A 316 -11.45 7.00 17.38
C GLU A 316 -11.68 8.51 17.27
N ASP A 317 -11.12 9.25 18.23
CA ASP A 317 -11.20 10.71 18.26
C ASP A 317 -10.26 11.34 17.20
N LYS A 318 -10.79 12.35 16.50
CA LYS A 318 -10.04 13.12 15.49
C LYS A 318 -8.83 13.86 16.05
N SER A 319 -8.75 14.10 17.37
CA SER A 319 -7.60 14.74 18.03
C SER A 319 -6.30 13.95 17.92
N LYS A 320 -6.37 12.66 17.55
CA LYS A 320 -5.18 11.87 17.24
C LYS A 320 -4.46 12.33 15.98
N TYR A 321 -5.16 13.11 15.12
CA TYR A 321 -4.58 13.67 13.91
C TYR A 321 -4.23 15.16 14.10
N SER A 322 -3.11 15.57 13.50
CA SER A 322 -2.69 16.96 13.42
C SER A 322 -2.03 17.23 12.07
N LEU A 323 -2.01 18.51 11.67
CA LEU A 323 -1.36 18.96 10.44
C LEU A 323 -0.12 19.78 10.80
N ALA A 324 1.03 19.38 10.30
CA ALA A 324 2.25 20.17 10.34
C ALA A 324 2.52 20.77 8.95
N TYR A 325 3.18 21.91 8.90
CA TYR A 325 3.41 22.68 7.68
C TYR A 325 4.91 22.89 7.51
N ASP A 326 5.47 22.31 6.46
CA ASP A 326 6.84 22.54 6.02
C ASP A 326 6.84 23.51 4.84
N VAL A 327 7.06 24.79 5.13
CA VAL A 327 6.96 25.90 4.17
C VAL A 327 8.15 26.83 4.35
N PRO A 328 8.88 27.18 3.28
CA PRO A 328 9.91 28.20 3.35
C PRO A 328 9.31 29.55 3.73
N LYS A 329 9.98 30.31 4.57
CA LYS A 329 9.49 31.63 5.00
C LYS A 329 9.46 32.65 3.87
N VAL A 330 10.41 32.56 2.92
CA VAL A 330 10.58 33.49 1.78
C VAL A 330 10.90 32.72 0.50
N VAL A 331 10.26 33.09 -0.59
CA VAL A 331 10.56 32.66 -1.97
C VAL A 331 10.82 33.88 -2.86
N SER A 332 11.35 33.66 -4.06
CA SER A 332 11.59 34.75 -5.04
C SER A 332 10.61 34.65 -6.22
N ALA A 333 10.15 35.82 -6.69
CA ALA A 333 9.41 35.88 -7.96
C ALA A 333 10.36 35.72 -9.17
N PRO A 334 9.87 35.22 -10.35
CA PRO A 334 8.48 34.86 -10.60
C PRO A 334 8.09 33.54 -9.95
N LEU A 335 6.90 33.49 -9.37
CA LEU A 335 6.30 32.28 -8.83
C LEU A 335 5.13 31.88 -9.74
N LYS A 336 5.22 30.70 -10.33
CA LYS A 336 4.15 30.19 -11.20
C LYS A 336 2.94 29.78 -10.36
N ALA A 337 1.72 30.06 -10.84
CA ALA A 337 0.51 29.53 -10.24
C ALA A 337 0.55 27.98 -10.27
N GLY A 338 0.21 27.32 -9.16
CA GLY A 338 0.29 25.88 -9.00
C GLY A 338 1.72 25.36 -8.75
N ALA A 339 2.73 26.22 -8.60
CA ALA A 339 4.07 25.77 -8.21
C ALA A 339 4.05 25.25 -6.78
N GLN A 340 4.64 24.08 -6.55
CA GLN A 340 4.84 23.55 -5.21
C GLN A 340 5.87 24.41 -4.45
N VAL A 341 5.48 24.91 -3.29
CA VAL A 341 6.32 25.75 -2.43
C VAL A 341 6.64 25.07 -1.10
N GLY A 342 5.82 24.12 -0.69
CA GLY A 342 5.99 23.39 0.55
C GLY A 342 5.14 22.14 0.58
N LYS A 343 4.91 21.60 1.78
CA LYS A 343 4.05 20.45 2.02
C LYS A 343 3.29 20.58 3.33
N ILE A 344 2.20 19.85 3.43
CA ILE A 344 1.49 19.58 4.68
C ILE A 344 1.79 18.13 5.05
N GLU A 345 2.21 17.89 6.27
CA GLU A 345 2.38 16.57 6.84
C GLU A 345 1.16 16.26 7.70
N VAL A 346 0.48 15.15 7.37
CA VAL A 346 -0.60 14.60 8.18
C VAL A 346 0.03 13.69 9.23
N LEU A 347 -0.15 14.02 10.49
CA LEU A 347 0.42 13.28 11.61
C LEU A 347 -0.69 12.52 12.34
N TYR A 348 -0.45 11.24 12.64
CA TYR A 348 -1.27 10.42 13.53
C TYR A 348 -0.46 10.07 14.78
N ASN A 349 -0.93 10.47 15.95
CA ASN A 349 -0.19 10.37 17.23
C ASN A 349 1.25 10.91 17.13
N GLY A 350 1.44 11.99 16.35
CA GLY A 350 2.74 12.64 16.15
C GLY A 350 3.66 11.96 15.12
N GLN A 351 3.24 10.85 14.51
CA GLN A 351 3.98 10.19 13.42
C GLN A 351 3.38 10.58 12.08
N GLU A 352 4.23 10.88 11.11
CA GLU A 352 3.82 11.20 9.74
C GLU A 352 3.19 9.97 9.07
N VAL A 353 1.96 10.13 8.56
CA VAL A 353 1.23 9.11 7.82
C VAL A 353 1.00 9.49 6.36
N GLU A 354 1.07 10.78 6.03
CA GLU A 354 0.86 11.27 4.67
C GLU A 354 1.51 12.64 4.48
N GLN A 355 1.92 12.95 3.23
CA GLN A 355 2.36 14.29 2.81
C GLN A 355 1.48 14.77 1.66
N VAL A 356 1.08 16.05 1.71
CA VAL A 356 0.30 16.71 0.66
C VAL A 356 1.02 17.96 0.21
N PRO A 357 1.32 18.13 -1.09
CA PRO A 357 1.94 19.35 -1.61
C PRO A 357 1.13 20.59 -1.29
N LEU A 358 1.82 21.68 -0.91
CA LEU A 358 1.28 23.03 -0.88
C LEU A 358 1.66 23.77 -2.15
N LEU A 359 0.66 24.20 -2.88
CA LEU A 359 0.78 24.94 -4.13
C LEU A 359 0.57 26.42 -3.88
N ALA A 360 1.24 27.26 -4.67
CA ALA A 360 1.16 28.71 -4.52
C ALA A 360 0.28 29.36 -5.58
N GLU A 361 -0.36 30.48 -5.21
CA GLU A 361 -0.84 31.46 -6.19
C GLU A 361 0.32 32.07 -6.96
N GLY A 362 0.07 32.39 -8.25
CA GLY A 362 1.10 32.99 -9.10
C GLY A 362 1.45 34.42 -8.69
N VAL A 363 2.76 34.75 -8.70
CA VAL A 363 3.25 36.13 -8.49
C VAL A 363 4.27 36.45 -9.59
N ASN A 364 3.99 37.46 -10.39
CA ASN A 364 4.91 37.93 -11.43
C ASN A 364 6.10 38.70 -10.82
N SER A 365 7.23 38.66 -11.53
CA SER A 365 8.36 39.54 -11.19
C SER A 365 7.96 41.00 -11.37
N GLY A 366 8.45 41.85 -10.48
CA GLY A 366 8.19 43.26 -10.52
C GLY A 366 8.58 43.95 -9.22
N PHE A 367 8.32 45.24 -9.15
CA PHE A 367 8.59 46.02 -7.97
C PHE A 367 7.30 46.24 -7.16
N SER A 368 7.37 45.91 -5.89
CA SER A 368 6.48 46.47 -4.87
C SER A 368 7.33 46.81 -3.64
N MET A 369 6.97 47.88 -2.92
CA MET A 369 7.73 48.28 -1.72
C MET A 369 7.79 47.10 -0.71
N GLY A 370 6.69 46.38 -0.56
CA GLY A 370 6.63 45.20 0.34
C GLY A 370 7.58 44.10 -0.09
N SER A 371 7.61 43.72 -1.38
CA SER A 371 8.49 42.65 -1.87
C SER A 371 9.96 43.04 -1.88
N TRP A 372 10.26 44.36 -2.05
CA TRP A 372 11.61 44.87 -1.90
C TRP A 372 12.09 44.76 -0.44
N LEU A 373 11.25 45.13 0.52
CA LEU A 373 11.55 44.96 1.95
C LEU A 373 11.77 43.49 2.31
N VAL A 374 10.92 42.56 1.79
CA VAL A 374 11.09 41.11 1.96
C VAL A 374 12.43 40.67 1.41
N GLY A 375 12.81 41.12 0.22
CA GLY A 375 14.10 40.76 -0.40
C GLY A 375 15.29 41.28 0.43
N THR A 376 15.24 42.55 0.84
CA THR A 376 16.31 43.20 1.59
C THR A 376 16.50 42.62 2.98
N PHE A 377 15.43 42.29 3.67
CA PHE A 377 15.43 41.77 5.05
C PHE A 377 15.13 40.29 5.14
N SER A 378 15.26 39.55 4.05
CA SER A 378 14.96 38.11 4.01
C SER A 378 15.73 37.28 5.03
N TRP A 379 16.94 37.71 5.36
CA TRP A 379 17.78 37.09 6.40
C TRP A 379 17.17 37.19 7.81
N LEU A 380 16.55 38.35 8.14
CA LEU A 380 15.84 38.51 9.41
C LEU A 380 14.57 37.66 9.48
N ILE A 381 13.80 37.60 8.37
CA ILE A 381 12.59 36.77 8.29
C ILE A 381 12.91 35.29 8.47
N ARG A 382 14.10 34.86 8.06
CA ARG A 382 14.55 33.44 8.23
C ARG A 382 14.95 33.12 9.67
N LEU A 383 15.27 34.14 10.50
CA LEU A 383 15.68 33.94 11.89
C LEU A 383 14.51 33.86 12.87
N ILE A 384 13.34 34.44 12.54
CA ILE A 384 12.09 34.39 13.31
C ILE A 384 11.27 33.14 12.88
#